data_848329eba6cf9f6c98980bea92da2162
#
_entry.id   848329eba6cf9f6c98980bea92da2162
#
_cell.length_a   1.000
_cell.length_b   1.000
_cell.length_c   1.000
_cell.angle_alpha   90.00
_cell.angle_beta   90.00
_cell.angle_gamma   90.00
#
_symmetry.space_group_name_H-M   'P 1'
#
loop_
_entity.id
_entity.type
_entity.pdbx_description
1 polymer ?
#
loop_
_entity_poly.entity_id
_entity_poly.type
_entity_poly.pdbx_seq_one_letter_code
_entity_poly.pdbx_strand_id
1 'polypeptide(L)'
;MRIPFFSMFMASPFDGIKNHVDKLKECASVFQQAIECHISSKCKTFEEFRQEVAKLESEADAIKQHIRGHLPKRAILPVNKFELFRYLGEQDQVLDAMEDTLDWISYRSEPGMPKELEKDFLDLVDVVIDSVEDLSNMVFEARKYFKNFSEKQRVVVKDIIRSLSQQEHEADKVEDMIKEKVLNMKTDPVTVYHLFRLAIIIGSIADHTENAGDMMRSMVAR
;
A
#
# COMPACT_ATOMS: atom_id res chain seq x y z
N MET A 1 14.82 30.24 -33.39
CA MET A 1 13.97 30.13 -32.20
C MET A 1 14.75 29.31 -31.18
N ARG A 2 15.35 29.94 -30.17
CA ARG A 2 16.14 29.24 -29.13
C ARG A 2 15.17 28.68 -28.13
N ILE A 3 15.05 27.34 -28.06
CA ILE A 3 14.28 26.65 -26.99
C ILE A 3 15.00 26.97 -25.67
N PRO A 4 14.35 27.52 -24.67
CA PRO A 4 15.01 27.85 -23.42
C PRO A 4 15.50 26.56 -22.75
N PHE A 5 16.77 26.54 -22.38
CA PHE A 5 17.49 25.46 -21.72
C PHE A 5 16.85 25.03 -20.34
N PHE A 6 15.91 25.83 -19.86
CA PHE A 6 15.19 25.62 -18.60
C PHE A 6 14.09 24.56 -18.65
N SER A 7 13.65 24.09 -19.82
CA SER A 7 12.65 23.04 -19.94
C SER A 7 13.23 21.61 -19.80
N MET A 8 14.52 21.48 -19.52
CA MET A 8 15.23 20.20 -19.44
C MET A 8 15.32 19.63 -18.01
N PHE A 9 14.86 20.37 -17.01
CA PHE A 9 14.62 19.86 -15.65
C PHE A 9 13.19 19.34 -15.54
N MET A 10 12.87 18.34 -16.32
CA MET A 10 11.63 17.60 -16.08
C MET A 10 11.82 16.78 -14.80
N ALA A 11 10.87 16.95 -13.88
CA ALA A 11 10.81 16.14 -12.67
C ALA A 11 10.95 14.66 -13.03
N SER A 12 11.88 13.97 -12.39
CA SER A 12 12.06 12.54 -12.63
C SER A 12 10.73 11.83 -12.39
N PRO A 13 10.31 10.84 -13.21
CA PRO A 13 9.10 10.06 -12.91
C PRO A 13 9.14 9.43 -11.51
N PHE A 14 10.34 9.20 -10.98
CA PHE A 14 10.53 8.76 -9.60
C PHE A 14 10.20 9.83 -8.55
N ASP A 15 10.19 11.12 -8.90
CA ASP A 15 9.67 12.16 -8.01
C ASP A 15 8.14 12.08 -7.90
N GLY A 16 7.45 11.78 -9.02
CA GLY A 16 6.01 11.52 -9.01
C GLY A 16 5.65 10.26 -8.20
N ILE A 17 6.39 9.16 -8.40
CA ILE A 17 6.21 7.92 -7.62
C ILE A 17 6.43 8.18 -6.12
N LYS A 18 7.43 8.99 -5.77
CA LYS A 18 7.67 9.39 -4.38
C LYS A 18 6.50 10.19 -3.81
N ASN A 19 5.95 11.14 -4.56
CA ASN A 19 4.78 11.89 -4.11
C ASN A 19 3.55 11.01 -3.92
N HIS A 20 3.36 10.00 -4.77
CA HIS A 20 2.30 9.02 -4.64
C HIS A 20 2.48 8.16 -3.37
N VAL A 21 3.69 7.66 -3.10
CA VAL A 21 3.96 6.87 -1.88
C VAL A 21 3.90 7.71 -0.60
N ASP A 22 4.13 9.01 -0.67
CA ASP A 22 3.90 9.90 0.48
C ASP A 22 2.41 9.93 0.86
N LYS A 23 1.51 9.96 -0.14
CA LYS A 23 0.07 9.87 0.09
C LYS A 23 -0.34 8.52 0.65
N LEU A 24 0.28 7.46 0.17
CA LEU A 24 0.08 6.12 0.70
C LEU A 24 0.45 6.03 2.20
N LYS A 25 1.57 6.64 2.62
CA LYS A 25 1.93 6.72 4.06
C LYS A 25 0.92 7.52 4.88
N GLU A 26 0.45 8.66 4.36
CA GLU A 26 -0.60 9.44 5.03
C GLU A 26 -1.86 8.58 5.20
N CYS A 27 -2.27 7.86 4.14
CA CYS A 27 -3.41 6.96 4.13
C CYS A 27 -3.25 5.83 5.17
N ALA A 28 -2.08 5.16 5.21
CA ALA A 28 -1.78 4.09 6.15
C ALA A 28 -1.95 4.51 7.62
N SER A 29 -1.51 5.73 7.96
CA SER A 29 -1.68 6.27 9.32
C SER A 29 -3.15 6.50 9.68
N VAL A 30 -3.97 6.99 8.75
CA VAL A 30 -5.42 7.19 8.96
C VAL A 30 -6.15 5.85 8.99
N PHE A 31 -5.78 4.91 8.14
CA PHE A 31 -6.29 3.55 8.09
C PHE A 31 -6.08 2.81 9.42
N GLN A 32 -4.88 2.85 9.98
CA GLN A 32 -4.59 2.23 11.29
C GLN A 32 -5.51 2.80 12.37
N GLN A 33 -5.64 4.13 12.45
CA GLN A 33 -6.54 4.78 13.39
C GLN A 33 -8.01 4.38 13.17
N ALA A 34 -8.45 4.21 11.93
CA ALA A 34 -9.80 3.75 11.60
C ALA A 34 -10.07 2.34 12.13
N ILE A 35 -9.13 1.41 11.95
CA ILE A 35 -9.27 0.03 12.46
C ILE A 35 -9.27 0.00 13.99
N GLU A 36 -8.34 0.69 14.65
CA GLU A 36 -8.32 0.83 16.11
C GLU A 36 -9.63 1.41 16.65
N CYS A 37 -10.17 2.42 15.96
CA CYS A 37 -11.45 3.03 16.25
C CYS A 37 -12.61 2.03 16.15
N HIS A 38 -12.67 1.27 15.05
CA HIS A 38 -13.69 0.24 14.84
C HIS A 38 -13.65 -0.83 15.92
N ILE A 39 -12.47 -1.34 16.25
CA ILE A 39 -12.26 -2.39 17.26
C ILE A 39 -12.61 -1.89 18.66
N SER A 40 -12.31 -0.64 19.02
CA SER A 40 -12.52 -0.10 20.36
C SER A 40 -13.99 0.02 20.78
N SER A 41 -14.95 -0.17 19.87
CA SER A 41 -16.41 -0.09 20.09
C SER A 41 -16.93 1.24 20.68
N LYS A 42 -16.05 2.16 21.03
CA LYS A 42 -16.36 3.47 21.65
C LYS A 42 -16.08 4.64 20.75
N CYS A 43 -15.48 4.41 19.61
CA CYS A 43 -15.12 5.41 18.67
C CYS A 43 -16.36 5.86 17.86
N LYS A 44 -16.54 7.17 17.76
CA LYS A 44 -17.64 7.77 16.99
C LYS A 44 -17.16 8.38 15.66
N THR A 45 -15.86 8.28 15.37
CA THR A 45 -15.20 8.96 14.25
C THR A 45 -14.76 8.04 13.13
N PHE A 46 -15.19 6.74 13.15
CA PHE A 46 -14.84 5.78 12.09
C PHE A 46 -15.19 6.30 10.69
N GLU A 47 -16.39 6.88 10.54
CA GLU A 47 -16.84 7.42 9.26
C GLU A 47 -15.99 8.61 8.80
N GLU A 48 -15.48 9.43 9.73
CA GLU A 48 -14.55 10.53 9.40
C GLU A 48 -13.21 10.00 8.89
N PHE A 49 -12.67 8.95 9.51
CA PHE A 49 -11.45 8.28 9.03
C PHE A 49 -11.67 7.64 7.66
N ARG A 50 -12.81 6.94 7.45
CA ARG A 50 -13.15 6.35 6.15
C ARG A 50 -13.18 7.40 5.04
N GLN A 51 -13.81 8.55 5.29
CA GLN A 51 -13.87 9.66 4.33
C GLN A 51 -12.48 10.27 4.06
N GLU A 52 -11.61 10.36 5.07
CA GLU A 52 -10.26 10.88 4.88
C GLU A 52 -9.40 9.88 4.07
N VAL A 53 -9.54 8.56 4.28
CA VAL A 53 -8.88 7.54 3.44
C VAL A 53 -9.33 7.65 1.99
N ALA A 54 -10.65 7.73 1.72
CA ALA A 54 -11.18 7.90 0.36
C ALA A 54 -10.67 9.19 -0.32
N LYS A 55 -10.52 10.27 0.44
CA LYS A 55 -9.95 11.51 -0.07
C LYS A 55 -8.46 11.35 -0.42
N LEU A 56 -7.67 10.70 0.44
CA LEU A 56 -6.23 10.47 0.22
C LEU A 56 -6.00 9.55 -0.97
N GLU A 57 -6.84 8.51 -1.17
CA GLU A 57 -6.85 7.67 -2.37
C GLU A 57 -7.09 8.54 -3.63
N SER A 58 -8.13 9.36 -3.64
CA SER A 58 -8.44 10.25 -4.77
C SER A 58 -7.31 11.23 -5.09
N GLU A 59 -6.60 11.75 -4.07
CA GLU A 59 -5.42 12.59 -4.26
C GLU A 59 -4.25 11.79 -4.86
N ALA A 60 -4.04 10.54 -4.44
CA ALA A 60 -3.02 9.64 -4.99
C ALA A 60 -3.35 9.25 -6.44
N ASP A 61 -4.62 8.93 -6.74
CA ASP A 61 -5.09 8.62 -8.09
C ASP A 61 -4.84 9.79 -9.06
N ALA A 62 -5.07 11.02 -8.62
CA ALA A 62 -4.73 12.21 -9.40
C ALA A 62 -3.21 12.30 -9.71
N ILE A 63 -2.36 11.95 -8.75
CA ILE A 63 -0.90 11.87 -8.97
C ILE A 63 -0.56 10.76 -9.97
N LYS A 64 -1.15 9.57 -9.84
CA LYS A 64 -1.00 8.43 -10.75
C LYS A 64 -1.38 8.81 -12.19
N GLN A 65 -2.53 9.46 -12.36
CA GLN A 65 -3.00 9.94 -13.66
C GLN A 65 -2.05 10.99 -14.25
N HIS A 66 -1.55 11.91 -13.42
CA HIS A 66 -0.57 12.91 -13.85
C HIS A 66 0.72 12.25 -14.35
N ILE A 67 1.27 11.28 -13.63
CA ILE A 67 2.47 10.51 -14.04
C ILE A 67 2.22 9.83 -15.37
N ARG A 68 1.08 9.12 -15.54
CA ARG A 68 0.74 8.40 -16.77
C ARG A 68 0.54 9.33 -17.97
N GLY A 69 -0.04 10.51 -17.76
CA GLY A 69 -0.37 11.48 -18.83
C GLY A 69 0.81 12.35 -19.26
N HIS A 70 1.78 12.58 -18.39
CA HIS A 70 2.84 13.57 -18.63
C HIS A 70 4.24 12.99 -18.84
N LEU A 71 4.38 11.65 -18.93
CA LEU A 71 5.65 11.05 -19.32
C LEU A 71 5.99 11.43 -20.77
N PRO A 72 7.12 12.12 -21.02
CA PRO A 72 7.48 12.54 -22.38
C PRO A 72 7.65 11.34 -23.29
N LYS A 73 7.12 11.44 -24.51
CA LYS A 73 7.25 10.38 -25.53
C LYS A 73 8.70 10.07 -25.91
N ARG A 74 9.63 10.99 -25.64
CA ARG A 74 11.07 10.88 -25.98
C ARG A 74 11.99 10.98 -24.76
N ALA A 75 11.46 10.86 -23.53
CA ALA A 75 12.32 10.83 -22.36
C ALA A 75 13.18 9.56 -22.39
N ILE A 76 14.48 9.73 -22.23
CA ILE A 76 15.36 8.60 -21.92
C ILE A 76 15.12 8.28 -20.46
N LEU A 77 14.30 7.26 -20.22
CA LEU A 77 14.04 6.76 -18.88
C LEU A 77 15.07 5.68 -18.53
N PRO A 78 15.53 5.63 -17.28
CA PRO A 78 16.43 4.57 -16.83
C PRO A 78 15.75 3.18 -16.79
N VAL A 79 14.43 3.14 -16.89
CA VAL A 79 13.61 1.93 -16.84
C VAL A 79 12.59 1.92 -17.98
N ASN A 80 12.07 0.74 -18.30
CA ASN A 80 11.00 0.61 -19.28
C ASN A 80 9.70 1.27 -18.74
N LYS A 81 9.05 2.06 -19.60
CA LYS A 81 7.79 2.75 -19.28
C LYS A 81 6.69 1.80 -18.81
N PHE A 82 6.60 0.61 -19.40
CA PHE A 82 5.58 -0.38 -19.02
C PHE A 82 5.86 -0.96 -17.63
N GLU A 83 7.12 -1.22 -17.28
CA GLU A 83 7.51 -1.66 -15.94
C GLU A 83 7.19 -0.59 -14.89
N LEU A 84 7.49 0.68 -15.21
CA LEU A 84 7.15 1.80 -14.33
C LEU A 84 5.64 1.92 -14.09
N PHE A 85 4.82 1.75 -15.14
CA PHE A 85 3.37 1.84 -15.01
C PHE A 85 2.75 0.64 -14.30
N ARG A 86 3.33 -0.55 -14.46
CA ARG A 86 2.92 -1.73 -13.69
C ARG A 86 3.24 -1.54 -12.20
N TYR A 87 4.47 -1.11 -11.92
CA TYR A 87 4.89 -0.78 -10.55
C TYR A 87 3.92 0.24 -9.90
N LEU A 88 3.64 1.35 -10.60
CA LEU A 88 2.71 2.36 -10.10
C LEU A 88 1.29 1.81 -9.91
N GLY A 89 0.88 0.83 -10.70
CA GLY A 89 -0.39 0.15 -10.53
C GLY A 89 -0.44 -0.67 -9.23
N GLU A 90 0.61 -1.44 -8.92
CA GLU A 90 0.66 -2.20 -7.66
C GLU A 90 0.76 -1.29 -6.42
N GLN A 91 1.58 -0.22 -6.51
CA GLN A 91 1.64 0.77 -5.44
C GLN A 91 0.29 1.44 -5.16
N ASP A 92 -0.54 1.60 -6.16
CA ASP A 92 -1.89 2.14 -6.09
C ASP A 92 -2.88 1.15 -5.47
N GLN A 93 -2.77 -0.14 -5.81
CA GLN A 93 -3.60 -1.19 -5.22
C GLN A 93 -3.44 -1.31 -3.69
N VAL A 94 -2.33 -0.85 -3.12
CA VAL A 94 -2.15 -0.76 -1.67
C VAL A 94 -3.13 0.25 -1.06
N LEU A 95 -3.35 1.40 -1.72
CA LEU A 95 -4.35 2.41 -1.31
C LEU A 95 -5.77 1.88 -1.49
N ASP A 96 -6.05 1.30 -2.67
CA ASP A 96 -7.36 0.71 -2.99
C ASP A 96 -7.75 -0.33 -1.92
N ALA A 97 -6.81 -1.20 -1.49
CA ALA A 97 -7.07 -2.22 -0.48
C ALA A 97 -7.36 -1.62 0.92
N MET A 98 -6.75 -0.49 1.27
CA MET A 98 -7.07 0.23 2.52
C MET A 98 -8.47 0.84 2.46
N GLU A 99 -8.85 1.48 1.35
CA GLU A 99 -10.20 2.02 1.14
C GLU A 99 -11.23 0.90 1.15
N ASP A 100 -11.02 -0.16 0.38
CA ASP A 100 -11.89 -1.34 0.31
C ASP A 100 -12.11 -1.99 1.70
N THR A 101 -11.08 -2.01 2.54
CA THR A 101 -11.18 -2.52 3.92
C THR A 101 -12.16 -1.70 4.75
N LEU A 102 -12.03 -0.37 4.73
CA LEU A 102 -12.90 0.51 5.52
C LEU A 102 -14.33 0.53 4.96
N ASP A 103 -14.49 0.48 3.65
CA ASP A 103 -15.79 0.33 3.00
C ASP A 103 -16.44 -1.00 3.37
N TRP A 104 -15.69 -2.11 3.35
CA TRP A 104 -16.19 -3.41 3.77
C TRP A 104 -16.67 -3.44 5.21
N ILE A 105 -15.92 -2.81 6.12
CA ILE A 105 -16.35 -2.63 7.52
C ILE A 105 -17.65 -1.82 7.58
N SER A 106 -17.78 -0.75 6.80
CA SER A 106 -18.95 0.14 6.81
C SER A 106 -20.24 -0.54 6.36
N TYR A 107 -20.15 -1.55 5.49
CA TYR A 107 -21.32 -2.31 5.01
C TYR A 107 -22.02 -3.12 6.11
N ARG A 108 -21.31 -3.44 7.18
CA ARG A 108 -21.85 -4.18 8.33
C ARG A 108 -21.14 -3.79 9.63
N SER A 109 -21.62 -2.72 10.24
CA SER A 109 -21.08 -2.23 11.52
C SER A 109 -21.53 -3.07 12.74
N GLU A 110 -22.62 -3.86 12.60
CA GLU A 110 -23.16 -4.70 13.67
C GLU A 110 -23.29 -6.19 13.22
N PRO A 111 -22.93 -7.17 14.08
CA PRO A 111 -22.24 -6.98 15.36
C PRO A 111 -20.81 -6.45 15.16
N GLY A 112 -20.28 -5.71 16.15
CA GLY A 112 -18.89 -5.24 16.13
C GLY A 112 -17.88 -6.39 16.15
N MET A 113 -16.58 -6.05 16.17
CA MET A 113 -15.49 -7.03 16.21
C MET A 113 -15.61 -7.96 17.44
N PRO A 114 -15.60 -9.30 17.25
CA PRO A 114 -15.58 -10.23 18.37
C PRO A 114 -14.28 -10.08 19.19
N LYS A 115 -14.40 -10.02 20.52
CA LYS A 115 -13.25 -9.79 21.42
C LYS A 115 -12.10 -10.77 21.23
N GLU A 116 -12.41 -12.00 20.88
CA GLU A 116 -11.43 -13.07 20.65
C GLU A 116 -10.59 -12.85 19.38
N LEU A 117 -11.03 -11.96 18.48
CA LEU A 117 -10.34 -11.62 17.21
C LEU A 117 -9.74 -10.21 17.23
N GLU A 118 -10.10 -9.35 18.20
CA GLU A 118 -9.62 -7.96 18.27
C GLU A 118 -8.10 -7.87 18.14
N LYS A 119 -7.40 -8.70 18.94
CA LYS A 119 -5.93 -8.70 18.91
C LYS A 119 -5.38 -9.23 17.60
N ASP A 120 -5.94 -10.29 17.05
CA ASP A 120 -5.43 -10.91 15.82
C ASP A 120 -5.57 -9.94 14.63
N PHE A 121 -6.68 -9.19 14.55
CA PHE A 121 -6.84 -8.17 13.51
C PHE A 121 -5.91 -6.97 13.71
N LEU A 122 -5.62 -6.56 14.96
CA LEU A 122 -4.62 -5.53 15.22
C LEU A 122 -3.22 -6.02 14.83
N ASP A 123 -2.85 -7.26 15.19
CA ASP A 123 -1.57 -7.85 14.81
C ASP A 123 -1.41 -7.91 13.27
N LEU A 124 -2.49 -8.24 12.52
CA LEU A 124 -2.48 -8.22 11.06
C LEU A 124 -2.27 -6.79 10.51
N VAL A 125 -3.00 -5.82 11.07
CA VAL A 125 -2.87 -4.41 10.67
C VAL A 125 -1.45 -3.89 10.92
N ASP A 126 -0.84 -4.21 12.06
CA ASP A 126 0.52 -3.78 12.37
C ASP A 126 1.52 -4.30 11.32
N VAL A 127 1.43 -5.59 10.94
CA VAL A 127 2.30 -6.18 9.91
C VAL A 127 2.12 -5.50 8.56
N VAL A 128 0.89 -5.24 8.12
CA VAL A 128 0.65 -4.58 6.82
C VAL A 128 1.08 -3.11 6.84
N ILE A 129 0.96 -2.41 7.96
CA ILE A 129 1.47 -1.03 8.09
C ILE A 129 3.00 -0.99 8.00
N ASP A 130 3.69 -1.93 8.64
CA ASP A 130 5.16 -2.06 8.52
C ASP A 130 5.58 -2.30 7.07
N SER A 131 4.83 -3.11 6.31
CA SER A 131 5.10 -3.35 4.89
C SER A 131 4.93 -2.07 4.04
N VAL A 132 3.94 -1.24 4.35
CA VAL A 132 3.75 0.06 3.70
C VAL A 132 4.90 1.02 4.01
N GLU A 133 5.42 1.01 5.23
CA GLU A 133 6.56 1.82 5.60
C GLU A 133 7.82 1.40 4.82
N ASP A 134 8.06 0.09 4.71
CA ASP A 134 9.17 -0.45 3.92
C ASP A 134 9.00 -0.16 2.42
N LEU A 135 7.78 -0.24 1.87
CA LEU A 135 7.52 0.19 0.49
C LEU A 135 7.91 1.65 0.26
N SER A 136 7.59 2.53 1.21
CA SER A 136 7.98 3.94 1.15
C SER A 136 9.51 4.13 1.20
N ASN A 137 10.18 3.40 2.08
CA ASN A 137 11.63 3.40 2.21
C ASN A 137 12.29 2.88 0.93
N MET A 138 11.76 1.83 0.32
CA MET A 138 12.21 1.28 -0.96
C MET A 138 12.14 2.32 -2.07
N VAL A 139 11.02 3.04 -2.20
CA VAL A 139 10.86 4.11 -3.21
C VAL A 139 11.90 5.22 -3.01
N PHE A 140 12.12 5.63 -1.76
CA PHE A 140 13.10 6.65 -1.44
C PHE A 140 14.53 6.23 -1.83
N GLU A 141 14.93 4.99 -1.54
CA GLU A 141 16.24 4.45 -1.90
C GLU A 141 16.37 4.18 -3.41
N ALA A 142 15.32 3.66 -4.05
CA ALA A 142 15.29 3.47 -5.50
C ALA A 142 15.43 4.79 -6.26
N ARG A 143 14.79 5.86 -5.77
CA ARG A 143 14.96 7.20 -6.34
C ARG A 143 16.42 7.68 -6.29
N LYS A 144 17.15 7.37 -5.21
CA LYS A 144 18.59 7.67 -5.11
C LYS A 144 19.40 6.82 -6.09
N TYR A 145 19.07 5.52 -6.18
CA TYR A 145 19.71 4.61 -7.12
C TYR A 145 19.57 5.11 -8.58
N PHE A 146 18.38 5.44 -9.02
CA PHE A 146 18.15 5.89 -10.40
C PHE A 146 18.75 7.28 -10.75
N LYS A 147 19.25 8.01 -9.74
CA LYS A 147 20.02 9.25 -9.97
C LYS A 147 21.49 9.00 -10.26
N ASN A 148 22.11 7.98 -9.70
CA ASN A 148 23.56 7.78 -9.73
C ASN A 148 24.01 6.35 -10.07
N PHE A 149 23.06 5.39 -10.16
CA PHE A 149 23.31 3.97 -10.41
C PHE A 149 24.35 3.33 -9.46
N SER A 150 24.37 3.80 -8.20
CA SER A 150 25.30 3.32 -7.18
C SER A 150 24.99 1.88 -6.79
N GLU A 151 25.97 0.98 -6.85
CA GLU A 151 25.83 -0.40 -6.38
C GLU A 151 25.46 -0.47 -4.91
N LYS A 152 26.00 0.42 -4.08
CA LYS A 152 25.62 0.52 -2.66
C LYS A 152 24.12 0.76 -2.49
N GLN A 153 23.55 1.67 -3.28
CA GLN A 153 22.12 1.97 -3.25
C GLN A 153 21.28 0.80 -3.74
N ARG A 154 21.77 0.10 -4.79
CA ARG A 154 21.11 -1.09 -5.33
C ARG A 154 21.00 -2.20 -4.28
N VAL A 155 22.03 -2.42 -3.49
CA VAL A 155 22.02 -3.40 -2.39
C VAL A 155 20.96 -3.02 -1.36
N VAL A 156 20.93 -1.77 -0.92
CA VAL A 156 19.91 -1.29 0.05
C VAL A 156 18.48 -1.51 -0.47
N VAL A 157 18.20 -1.17 -1.72
CA VAL A 157 16.87 -1.42 -2.32
C VAL A 157 16.52 -2.91 -2.29
N LYS A 158 17.47 -3.77 -2.67
CA LYS A 158 17.26 -5.24 -2.65
C LYS A 158 17.03 -5.79 -1.26
N ASP A 159 17.66 -5.24 -0.24
CA ASP A 159 17.49 -5.67 1.15
C ASP A 159 16.09 -5.28 1.66
N ILE A 160 15.59 -4.08 1.33
CA ILE A 160 14.21 -3.68 1.65
C ILE A 160 13.20 -4.58 0.92
N ILE A 161 13.43 -4.93 -0.35
CA ILE A 161 12.55 -5.86 -1.09
C ILE A 161 12.49 -7.24 -0.42
N ARG A 162 13.59 -7.72 0.20
CA ARG A 162 13.54 -8.97 0.97
C ARG A 162 12.72 -8.82 2.25
N SER A 163 12.79 -7.65 2.91
CA SER A 163 11.94 -7.33 4.06
C SER A 163 10.46 -7.35 3.69
N LEU A 164 10.08 -6.77 2.55
CA LEU A 164 8.70 -6.81 2.06
C LEU A 164 8.18 -8.24 1.87
N SER A 165 8.96 -9.13 1.25
CA SER A 165 8.59 -10.53 1.09
C SER A 165 8.50 -11.30 2.43
N GLN A 166 9.29 -10.91 3.43
CA GLN A 166 9.18 -11.47 4.76
C GLN A 166 7.91 -11.00 5.48
N GLN A 167 7.58 -9.72 5.36
CA GLN A 167 6.37 -9.13 5.97
C GLN A 167 5.08 -9.68 5.34
N GLU A 168 5.04 -9.87 4.00
CA GLU A 168 3.93 -10.57 3.35
C GLU A 168 3.74 -11.97 3.94
N HIS A 169 4.83 -12.76 4.04
CA HIS A 169 4.75 -14.08 4.63
C HIS A 169 4.32 -14.09 6.11
N GLU A 170 4.64 -13.05 6.88
CA GLU A 170 4.14 -12.85 8.25
C GLU A 170 2.66 -12.47 8.25
N ALA A 171 2.21 -11.60 7.34
CA ALA A 171 0.81 -11.24 7.15
C ALA A 171 -0.04 -12.45 6.78
N ASP A 172 0.41 -13.27 5.83
CA ASP A 172 -0.24 -14.52 5.42
C ASP A 172 -0.49 -15.46 6.61
N LYS A 173 0.51 -15.63 7.49
CA LYS A 173 0.35 -16.48 8.68
C LYS A 173 -0.72 -15.96 9.63
N VAL A 174 -0.74 -14.65 9.86
CA VAL A 174 -1.74 -14.04 10.74
C VAL A 174 -3.12 -14.11 10.09
N GLU A 175 -3.22 -13.85 8.79
CA GLU A 175 -4.46 -13.97 8.03
C GLU A 175 -5.01 -15.40 8.08
N ASP A 176 -4.20 -16.41 7.83
CA ASP A 176 -4.60 -17.82 7.88
C ASP A 176 -5.07 -18.22 9.29
N MET A 177 -4.40 -17.75 10.34
CA MET A 177 -4.82 -17.96 11.72
C MET A 177 -6.20 -17.33 12.01
N ILE A 178 -6.44 -16.10 11.53
CA ILE A 178 -7.74 -15.44 11.65
C ILE A 178 -8.81 -16.24 10.91
N LYS A 179 -8.56 -16.63 9.66
CA LYS A 179 -9.48 -17.42 8.84
C LYS A 179 -9.85 -18.73 9.51
N GLU A 180 -8.88 -19.45 10.08
CA GLU A 180 -9.13 -20.69 10.82
C GLU A 180 -10.02 -20.45 12.06
N LYS A 181 -9.72 -19.42 12.85
CA LYS A 181 -10.55 -19.06 14.02
C LYS A 181 -11.96 -18.70 13.60
N VAL A 182 -12.12 -17.84 12.60
CA VAL A 182 -13.43 -17.37 12.10
C VAL A 182 -14.31 -18.53 11.61
N LEU A 183 -13.74 -19.47 10.84
CA LEU A 183 -14.48 -20.64 10.33
C LEU A 183 -14.94 -21.60 11.43
N ASN A 184 -14.29 -21.59 12.60
CA ASN A 184 -14.65 -22.43 13.75
C ASN A 184 -15.55 -21.70 14.79
N MET A 185 -15.88 -20.42 14.55
CA MET A 185 -16.77 -19.65 15.43
C MET A 185 -18.20 -20.16 15.41
N LYS A 186 -18.85 -20.14 16.58
CA LYS A 186 -20.29 -20.44 16.70
C LYS A 186 -21.11 -19.15 16.60
N THR A 187 -21.20 -18.60 15.39
CA THR A 187 -21.95 -17.36 15.09
C THR A 187 -22.74 -17.51 13.79
N ASP A 188 -23.46 -16.47 13.35
CA ASP A 188 -24.21 -16.53 12.11
C ASP A 188 -23.28 -16.55 10.87
N PRO A 189 -23.67 -17.23 9.78
CA PRO A 189 -22.82 -17.40 8.60
C PRO A 189 -22.43 -16.08 7.91
N VAL A 190 -23.23 -15.01 8.06
CA VAL A 190 -22.92 -13.72 7.46
C VAL A 190 -21.78 -13.05 8.23
N THR A 191 -21.76 -13.16 9.55
CA THR A 191 -20.64 -12.71 10.39
C THR A 191 -19.37 -13.46 10.05
N VAL A 192 -19.43 -14.80 9.91
CA VAL A 192 -18.28 -15.62 9.48
C VAL A 192 -17.74 -15.11 8.13
N TYR A 193 -18.62 -14.95 7.13
CA TYR A 193 -18.21 -14.46 5.81
C TYR A 193 -17.61 -13.06 5.88
N HIS A 194 -18.22 -12.16 6.65
CA HIS A 194 -17.76 -10.78 6.78
C HIS A 194 -16.34 -10.70 7.37
N LEU A 195 -16.10 -11.40 8.48
CA LEU A 195 -14.79 -11.43 9.15
C LEU A 195 -13.73 -12.16 8.31
N PHE A 196 -14.10 -13.28 7.68
CA PHE A 196 -13.21 -14.03 6.79
C PHE A 196 -12.75 -13.16 5.60
N ARG A 197 -13.70 -12.46 4.97
CA ARG A 197 -13.38 -11.57 3.85
C ARG A 197 -12.57 -10.34 4.30
N LEU A 198 -12.86 -9.81 5.50
CA LEU A 198 -12.11 -8.70 6.08
C LEU A 198 -10.62 -9.04 6.24
N ALA A 199 -10.30 -10.24 6.77
CA ALA A 199 -8.91 -10.69 6.88
C ALA A 199 -8.20 -10.69 5.52
N ILE A 200 -8.85 -11.24 4.48
CA ILE A 200 -8.30 -11.30 3.11
C ILE A 200 -8.03 -9.89 2.55
N ILE A 201 -8.96 -8.94 2.75
CA ILE A 201 -8.76 -7.59 2.20
C ILE A 201 -7.59 -6.90 2.90
N ILE A 202 -7.48 -7.04 4.23
CA ILE A 202 -6.34 -6.47 4.97
C ILE A 202 -5.04 -7.14 4.54
N GLY A 203 -4.98 -8.47 4.42
CA GLY A 203 -3.79 -9.22 3.97
C GLY A 203 -3.31 -8.78 2.59
N SER A 204 -4.24 -8.51 1.66
CA SER A 204 -3.90 -8.08 0.29
C SER A 204 -3.10 -6.76 0.24
N ILE A 205 -3.09 -5.96 1.30
CA ILE A 205 -2.21 -4.79 1.42
C ILE A 205 -0.74 -5.22 1.36
N ALA A 206 -0.37 -6.28 2.12
CA ALA A 206 0.99 -6.82 2.11
C ALA A 206 1.33 -7.48 0.77
N ASP A 207 0.39 -8.21 0.14
CA ASP A 207 0.56 -8.81 -1.19
C ASP A 207 0.94 -7.74 -2.22
N HIS A 208 0.23 -6.61 -2.23
CA HIS A 208 0.49 -5.52 -3.17
C HIS A 208 1.82 -4.80 -2.88
N THR A 209 2.25 -4.71 -1.61
CA THR A 209 3.58 -4.16 -1.29
C THR A 209 4.69 -5.09 -1.75
N GLU A 210 4.56 -6.41 -1.59
CA GLU A 210 5.51 -7.40 -2.11
C GLU A 210 5.56 -7.37 -3.64
N ASN A 211 4.42 -7.39 -4.32
CA ASN A 211 4.32 -7.30 -5.78
C ASN A 211 5.02 -6.04 -6.32
N ALA A 212 4.80 -4.88 -5.67
CA ALA A 212 5.52 -3.65 -6.01
C ALA A 212 7.04 -3.80 -5.79
N GLY A 213 7.45 -4.47 -4.72
CA GLY A 213 8.85 -4.81 -4.44
C GLY A 213 9.49 -5.64 -5.55
N ASP A 214 8.82 -6.67 -6.01
CA ASP A 214 9.31 -7.55 -7.09
C ASP A 214 9.40 -6.83 -8.43
N MET A 215 8.47 -5.94 -8.73
CA MET A 215 8.57 -5.08 -9.91
C MET A 215 9.75 -4.11 -9.79
N MET A 216 9.98 -3.52 -8.61
CA MET A 216 11.16 -2.68 -8.36
C MET A 216 12.45 -3.49 -8.51
N ARG A 217 12.49 -4.76 -8.06
CA ARG A 217 13.61 -5.68 -8.24
C ARG A 217 14.01 -5.82 -9.71
N SER A 218 13.01 -5.97 -10.60
CA SER A 218 13.26 -6.05 -12.05
C SER A 218 13.88 -4.77 -12.59
N MET A 219 13.43 -3.61 -12.13
CA MET A 219 13.92 -2.31 -12.57
C MET A 219 15.34 -2.03 -12.11
N VAL A 220 15.75 -2.46 -10.91
CA VAL A 220 17.10 -2.26 -10.37
C VAL A 220 18.09 -3.38 -10.74
N ALA A 221 17.64 -4.43 -11.41
CA ALA A 221 18.48 -5.56 -11.82
C ALA A 221 19.36 -5.28 -13.05
N ARG A 222 19.06 -4.22 -13.78
CA ARG A 222 19.70 -3.82 -15.04
C ARG A 222 20.99 -3.04 -14.85
#